data_23d2e9dad7b36664a7fdc1d8434370cc
#
_entry.id   23d2e9dad7b36664a7fdc1d8434370cc
#
_cell.length_a   1.000
_cell.length_b   1.000
_cell.length_c   1.000
_cell.angle_alpha   90.00
_cell.angle_beta   90.00
_cell.angle_gamma   90.00
#
_symmetry.space_group_name_H-M   'P 1'
#
loop_
_entity.id
_entity.type
_entity.pdbx_description
1 polymer ?
#
loop_
_entity_poly.entity_id
_entity_poly.type
_entity_poly.pdbx_seq_one_letter_code
_entity_poly.pdbx_strand_id
1 'polypeptide(L)'
;VLLRPLVNRDEATLLYVRQSAPRLGAANLTFSVPEIADLKARVTTLSSVGDFSTVAFTLVGFGEPRVVQAGVVSGSFFEVMGLRPVLGRLLNDGDDGPSAAGAVVLTHRFWTNSLNRDPSVIGKSVSLGSRTATVVGVLEPSVPYPADTEIIANIVASPHHLGATMVTGRTHRMTELFGRLAPGVTLDAARSELDAIHAGMV
;
A
#
# COMPACT_ATOMS: atom_id res chain seq x y z
N VAL A 1 -13.34 -16.27 -7.68
CA VAL A 1 -12.58 -15.02 -7.62
C VAL A 1 -13.30 -14.01 -8.50
N LEU A 2 -13.95 -13.03 -7.91
CA LEU A 2 -14.51 -11.88 -8.64
C LEU A 2 -13.36 -10.89 -8.87
N LEU A 3 -12.75 -10.97 -10.04
CA LEU A 3 -11.87 -9.94 -10.55
C LEU A 3 -12.77 -8.74 -10.95
N ARG A 4 -12.91 -7.78 -10.07
CA ARG A 4 -13.37 -6.46 -10.49
C ARG A 4 -12.20 -5.81 -11.24
N PRO A 5 -12.41 -5.26 -12.45
CA PRO A 5 -11.38 -4.49 -13.10
C PRO A 5 -11.06 -3.29 -12.20
N LEU A 6 -9.92 -3.33 -11.54
CA LEU A 6 -9.28 -2.12 -11.05
C LEU A 6 -8.89 -1.35 -12.31
N VAL A 7 -9.15 -0.04 -12.36
CA VAL A 7 -8.71 0.80 -13.49
C VAL A 7 -7.20 0.96 -13.37
N ASN A 8 -6.48 -0.12 -13.62
CA ASN A 8 -5.03 -0.16 -13.57
C ASN A 8 -4.47 -0.18 -14.99
N ARG A 9 -3.52 0.68 -15.24
CA ARG A 9 -2.74 0.64 -16.47
C ARG A 9 -1.93 -0.65 -16.50
N ASP A 10 -1.92 -1.31 -17.65
CA ASP A 10 -1.21 -2.57 -17.89
C ASP A 10 -1.62 -3.71 -16.93
N GLU A 11 -2.92 -3.93 -16.78
CA GLU A 11 -3.50 -4.97 -15.92
C GLU A 11 -2.90 -6.36 -16.16
N ALA A 12 -2.52 -6.67 -17.39
CA ALA A 12 -1.94 -7.97 -17.75
C ALA A 12 -0.62 -8.28 -17.01
N THR A 13 0.08 -7.27 -16.51
CA THR A 13 1.33 -7.41 -15.79
C THR A 13 1.18 -7.25 -14.27
N LEU A 14 0.01 -6.78 -13.80
CA LEU A 14 -0.23 -6.56 -12.37
C LEU A 14 -0.63 -7.87 -11.69
N LEU A 15 0.10 -8.22 -10.65
CA LEU A 15 -0.14 -9.39 -9.82
C LEU A 15 -0.57 -8.98 -8.42
N TYR A 16 -1.59 -9.67 -7.92
CA TYR A 16 -1.90 -9.70 -6.49
C TYR A 16 -1.30 -10.98 -5.91
N VAL A 17 -0.34 -10.84 -5.04
CA VAL A 17 0.43 -11.97 -4.47
C VAL A 17 -0.14 -12.34 -3.12
N ARG A 18 -0.49 -13.61 -2.96
CA ARG A 18 -0.98 -14.18 -1.69
C ARG A 18 -0.21 -15.44 -1.39
N GLN A 19 -0.05 -15.74 -0.12
CA GLN A 19 0.56 -16.99 0.32
C GLN A 19 -0.50 -17.97 0.86
N SER A 20 -0.16 -19.25 0.85
CA SER A 20 -1.00 -20.29 1.43
C SER A 20 -0.18 -21.12 2.40
N ALA A 21 -0.81 -21.54 3.50
CA ALA A 21 -0.24 -22.46 4.46
C ALA A 21 -1.16 -23.71 4.57
N PRO A 22 -1.08 -24.66 3.62
CA PRO A 22 -1.99 -25.80 3.57
C PRO A 22 -1.98 -26.65 4.85
N ARG A 23 -0.82 -26.76 5.51
CA ARG A 23 -0.67 -27.50 6.79
C ARG A 23 -1.45 -26.85 7.93
N LEU A 24 -1.75 -25.56 7.83
CA LEU A 24 -2.57 -24.81 8.80
C LEU A 24 -4.02 -24.65 8.33
N GLY A 25 -4.40 -25.28 7.22
CA GLY A 25 -5.73 -25.10 6.62
C GLY A 25 -6.00 -23.68 6.12
N ALA A 26 -4.98 -22.86 5.99
CA ALA A 26 -5.11 -21.45 5.63
C ALA A 26 -4.71 -21.22 4.18
N ALA A 27 -5.62 -20.59 3.44
CA ALA A 27 -5.39 -20.10 2.08
C ALA A 27 -5.49 -18.56 2.05
N ASN A 28 -4.86 -17.94 1.09
CA ASN A 28 -4.94 -16.49 0.86
C ASN A 28 -4.48 -15.62 2.04
N LEU A 29 -3.39 -16.01 2.68
CA LEU A 29 -2.78 -15.23 3.74
C LEU A 29 -2.07 -14.00 3.17
N THR A 30 -2.09 -12.93 3.96
CA THR A 30 -1.26 -11.73 3.80
C THR A 30 0.17 -12.01 4.27
N PHE A 31 1.04 -11.02 4.16
CA PHE A 31 2.45 -11.11 4.50
C PHE A 31 2.77 -10.32 5.78
N SER A 32 3.84 -10.71 6.46
CA SER A 32 4.53 -9.88 7.43
C SER A 32 5.58 -9.01 6.74
N VAL A 33 5.98 -7.92 7.38
CA VAL A 33 7.02 -7.02 6.84
C VAL A 33 8.34 -7.74 6.58
N PRO A 34 8.85 -8.61 7.49
CA PRO A 34 10.06 -9.39 7.20
C PRO A 34 9.92 -10.35 6.01
N GLU A 35 8.75 -10.98 5.82
CA GLU A 35 8.51 -11.84 4.64
C GLU A 35 8.55 -11.03 3.34
N ILE A 36 7.98 -9.82 3.33
CA ILE A 36 8.04 -8.90 2.18
C ILE A 36 9.48 -8.48 1.88
N ALA A 37 10.26 -8.16 2.92
CA ALA A 37 11.67 -7.80 2.76
C ALA A 37 12.49 -8.95 2.15
N ASP A 38 12.30 -10.17 2.65
CA ASP A 38 12.95 -11.37 2.11
C ASP A 38 12.56 -11.63 0.64
N LEU A 39 11.29 -11.42 0.29
CA LEU A 39 10.78 -11.57 -1.06
C LEU A 39 11.38 -10.51 -1.99
N LYS A 40 11.32 -9.23 -1.60
CA LYS A 40 11.90 -8.11 -2.36
C LYS A 40 13.39 -8.29 -2.65
N ALA A 41 14.14 -8.89 -1.70
CA ALA A 41 15.57 -9.13 -1.85
C ALA A 41 15.92 -10.25 -2.83
N ARG A 42 14.98 -11.14 -3.17
CA ARG A 42 15.25 -12.36 -3.95
C ARG A 42 14.52 -12.42 -5.28
N VAL A 43 13.35 -11.78 -5.40
CA VAL A 43 12.51 -11.87 -6.59
C VAL A 43 13.16 -11.15 -7.77
N THR A 44 13.20 -11.82 -8.91
CA THR A 44 13.75 -11.28 -10.17
C THR A 44 12.69 -11.22 -11.27
N THR A 45 11.62 -11.98 -11.15
CA THR A 45 10.52 -12.04 -12.13
C THR A 45 9.54 -10.88 -12.00
N LEU A 46 9.66 -10.07 -10.93
CA LEU A 46 8.89 -8.85 -10.74
C LEU A 46 9.79 -7.63 -10.94
N SER A 47 9.35 -6.70 -11.78
CA SER A 47 10.06 -5.42 -12.01
C SER A 47 9.88 -4.43 -10.86
N SER A 48 8.76 -4.53 -10.15
CA SER A 48 8.47 -3.69 -8.98
C SER A 48 7.50 -4.41 -8.05
N VAL A 49 7.57 -4.07 -6.76
CA VAL A 49 6.76 -4.66 -5.69
C VAL A 49 6.25 -3.54 -4.79
N GLY A 50 4.95 -3.50 -4.55
CA GLY A 50 4.28 -2.57 -3.66
C GLY A 50 3.49 -3.32 -2.58
N ASP A 51 3.35 -2.70 -1.44
CA ASP A 51 2.61 -3.28 -0.32
C ASP A 51 1.52 -2.33 0.18
N PHE A 52 0.51 -2.90 0.84
CA PHE A 52 -0.65 -2.17 1.33
C PHE A 52 -1.16 -2.81 2.62
N SER A 53 -1.29 -2.02 3.67
CA SER A 53 -1.89 -2.45 4.93
C SER A 53 -3.10 -1.58 5.24
N THR A 54 -4.24 -2.20 5.54
CA THR A 54 -5.44 -1.47 5.98
C THR A 54 -5.36 -1.15 7.47
N VAL A 55 -5.56 0.11 7.81
CA VAL A 55 -5.65 0.59 9.20
C VAL A 55 -6.73 1.66 9.33
N ALA A 56 -7.19 1.89 10.55
CA ALA A 56 -8.06 3.03 10.86
C ALA A 56 -7.27 4.07 11.64
N PHE A 57 -7.43 5.34 11.26
CA PHE A 57 -6.87 6.48 12.01
C PHE A 57 -7.96 7.42 12.49
N THR A 58 -7.73 8.04 13.64
CA THR A 58 -8.40 9.30 13.96
C THR A 58 -7.69 10.41 13.19
N LEU A 59 -8.37 10.96 12.19
CA LEU A 59 -7.89 12.08 11.36
C LEU A 59 -8.33 13.39 11.99
N VAL A 60 -7.37 14.31 12.19
CA VAL A 60 -7.59 15.68 12.66
C VAL A 60 -6.91 16.64 11.67
N GLY A 61 -7.56 17.74 11.35
CA GLY A 61 -7.03 18.78 10.43
C GLY A 61 -8.01 19.22 9.33
N PHE A 62 -9.13 18.51 9.20
CA PHE A 62 -10.19 18.84 8.25
C PHE A 62 -11.57 18.98 8.96
N GLY A 63 -11.64 19.87 9.95
CA GLY A 63 -12.82 20.04 10.78
C GLY A 63 -12.80 19.13 12.02
N GLU A 64 -13.97 18.60 12.39
CA GLU A 64 -14.10 17.72 13.54
C GLU A 64 -13.27 16.43 13.38
N PRO A 65 -12.66 15.92 14.47
CA PRO A 65 -11.96 14.66 14.47
C PRO A 65 -12.87 13.52 13.99
N ARG A 66 -12.38 12.69 13.07
CA ARG A 66 -13.14 11.55 12.54
C ARG A 66 -12.27 10.32 12.34
N VAL A 67 -12.88 9.15 12.47
CA VAL A 67 -12.20 7.90 12.09
C VAL A 67 -12.28 7.75 10.57
N VAL A 68 -11.14 7.47 9.94
CA VAL A 68 -11.02 7.20 8.51
C VAL A 68 -10.38 5.85 8.26
N GLN A 69 -10.81 5.16 7.20
CA GLN A 69 -10.12 3.97 6.70
C GLN A 69 -8.93 4.41 5.84
N ALA A 70 -7.77 3.90 6.19
CA ALA A 70 -6.53 4.28 5.53
C ALA A 70 -5.78 3.06 4.98
N GLY A 71 -5.09 3.27 3.86
CA GLY A 71 -3.99 2.43 3.42
C GLY A 71 -2.68 2.96 3.97
N VAL A 72 -1.81 2.07 4.46
CA VAL A 72 -0.40 2.38 4.72
C VAL A 72 0.42 1.59 3.71
N VAL A 73 1.26 2.28 2.97
CA VAL A 73 1.94 1.74 1.78
C VAL A 73 3.42 2.08 1.75
N SER A 74 4.21 1.26 1.04
CA SER A 74 5.54 1.66 0.58
C SER A 74 5.46 2.67 -0.56
N GLY A 75 6.50 3.46 -0.77
CA GLY A 75 6.56 4.48 -1.82
C GLY A 75 6.34 3.95 -3.23
N SER A 76 6.76 2.71 -3.49
CA SER A 76 6.56 2.04 -4.78
C SER A 76 5.11 1.64 -5.10
N PHE A 77 4.20 1.67 -4.12
CA PHE A 77 2.82 1.16 -4.28
C PHE A 77 2.08 1.81 -5.46
N PHE A 78 2.13 3.13 -5.58
CA PHE A 78 1.38 3.84 -6.63
C PHE A 78 1.91 3.56 -8.03
N GLU A 79 3.23 3.40 -8.17
CA GLU A 79 3.86 3.00 -9.42
C GLU A 79 3.43 1.58 -9.81
N VAL A 80 3.51 0.63 -8.88
CA VAL A 80 3.03 -0.75 -9.09
C VAL A 80 1.58 -0.77 -9.51
N MET A 81 0.73 0.02 -8.88
CA MET A 81 -0.70 0.10 -9.21
C MET A 81 -0.99 0.91 -10.48
N GLY A 82 -0.01 1.64 -11.03
CA GLY A 82 -0.17 2.48 -12.21
C GLY A 82 -1.09 3.69 -12.00
N LEU A 83 -1.21 4.17 -10.76
CA LEU A 83 -2.08 5.28 -10.39
C LEU A 83 -1.37 6.63 -10.59
N ARG A 84 -2.18 7.68 -10.79
CA ARG A 84 -1.68 9.05 -11.02
C ARG A 84 -2.33 10.05 -10.06
N PRO A 85 -1.66 11.17 -9.75
CA PRO A 85 -2.29 12.26 -9.01
C PRO A 85 -3.16 13.09 -9.94
N VAL A 86 -4.27 13.62 -9.42
CA VAL A 86 -5.04 14.70 -10.03
C VAL A 86 -4.61 16.06 -9.49
N LEU A 87 -4.02 16.07 -8.29
CA LEU A 87 -3.48 17.25 -7.64
C LEU A 87 -2.24 16.87 -6.83
N GLY A 88 -1.20 17.71 -6.84
CA GLY A 88 0.05 17.45 -6.12
C GLY A 88 0.83 16.26 -6.67
N ARG A 89 1.36 15.41 -5.80
CA ARG A 89 2.13 14.19 -6.13
C ARG A 89 1.63 12.97 -5.37
N LEU A 90 2.02 11.79 -5.81
CA LEU A 90 1.85 10.55 -5.05
C LEU A 90 3.12 10.25 -4.23
N LEU A 91 3.03 9.26 -3.35
CA LEU A 91 4.20 8.75 -2.63
C LEU A 91 5.14 8.05 -3.60
N ASN A 92 6.42 8.09 -3.29
CA ASN A 92 7.49 7.41 -4.00
C ASN A 92 8.56 6.93 -3.00
N ASP A 93 9.61 6.27 -3.49
CA ASP A 93 10.68 5.72 -2.63
C ASP A 93 11.35 6.74 -1.72
N GLY A 94 11.31 8.04 -2.07
CA GLY A 94 11.79 9.12 -1.21
C GLY A 94 10.94 9.37 0.04
N ASP A 95 9.72 8.83 0.08
CA ASP A 95 8.83 8.88 1.23
C ASP A 95 9.00 7.69 2.18
N ASP A 96 9.92 6.77 1.85
CA ASP A 96 10.25 5.60 2.68
C ASP A 96 11.45 5.88 3.60
N GLY A 97 11.60 5.00 4.58
CA GLY A 97 12.74 5.06 5.50
C GLY A 97 12.50 5.87 6.77
N PRO A 98 13.35 5.68 7.79
CA PRO A 98 13.12 6.20 9.14
C PRO A 98 13.24 7.73 9.25
N SER A 99 13.90 8.38 8.29
CA SER A 99 14.06 9.83 8.22
C SER A 99 13.01 10.54 7.35
N ALA A 100 12.14 9.78 6.69
CA ALA A 100 11.09 10.36 5.87
C ALA A 100 10.08 11.14 6.72
N ALA A 101 9.54 12.22 6.18
CA ALA A 101 8.43 12.93 6.79
C ALA A 101 7.12 12.17 6.58
N GLY A 102 6.18 12.29 7.54
CA GLY A 102 4.83 11.77 7.38
C GLY A 102 4.15 12.43 6.18
N ALA A 103 3.66 11.63 5.25
CA ALA A 103 2.99 12.08 4.04
C ALA A 103 1.70 11.29 3.80
N VAL A 104 0.68 11.97 3.28
CA VAL A 104 -0.63 11.38 3.00
C VAL A 104 -1.16 11.84 1.65
N VAL A 105 -1.74 10.91 0.91
CA VAL A 105 -2.48 11.13 -0.32
C VAL A 105 -3.96 10.90 -0.04
N LEU A 106 -4.79 11.84 -0.44
CA LEU A 106 -6.25 11.72 -0.32
C LEU A 106 -6.80 10.93 -1.52
N THR A 107 -7.79 10.08 -1.31
CA THR A 107 -8.53 9.52 -2.43
C THR A 107 -9.40 10.60 -3.07
N HIS A 108 -9.66 10.47 -4.38
CA HIS A 108 -10.53 11.40 -5.08
C HIS A 108 -11.92 11.49 -4.46
N ARG A 109 -12.44 10.35 -3.99
CA ARG A 109 -13.74 10.25 -3.32
C ARG A 109 -13.76 11.06 -2.02
N PHE A 110 -12.74 10.90 -1.17
CA PHE A 110 -12.65 11.65 0.08
C PHE A 110 -12.51 13.15 -0.16
N TRP A 111 -11.63 13.56 -1.08
CA TRP A 111 -11.46 14.96 -1.46
C TRP A 111 -12.74 15.59 -2.01
N THR A 112 -13.49 14.85 -2.84
CA THR A 112 -14.75 15.33 -3.41
C THR A 112 -15.85 15.43 -2.35
N ASN A 113 -16.07 14.37 -1.57
CA ASN A 113 -17.24 14.25 -0.71
C ASN A 113 -17.07 14.95 0.64
N SER A 114 -15.85 14.99 1.17
CA SER A 114 -15.58 15.54 2.51
C SER A 114 -14.92 16.92 2.48
N LEU A 115 -14.27 17.29 1.37
CA LEU A 115 -13.47 18.51 1.28
C LEU A 115 -13.88 19.40 0.09
N ASN A 116 -15.04 19.15 -0.54
CA ASN A 116 -15.61 19.94 -1.63
C ASN A 116 -14.62 20.26 -2.77
N ARG A 117 -13.66 19.36 -3.04
CA ARG A 117 -12.59 19.56 -4.03
C ARG A 117 -11.73 20.80 -3.78
N ASP A 118 -11.55 21.18 -2.53
CA ASP A 118 -10.68 22.32 -2.17
C ASP A 118 -9.22 22.01 -2.57
N PRO A 119 -8.62 22.75 -3.52
CA PRO A 119 -7.24 22.50 -3.93
C PRO A 119 -6.23 22.94 -2.87
N SER A 120 -6.60 23.76 -1.91
CA SER A 120 -5.74 24.25 -0.83
C SER A 120 -5.41 23.16 0.20
N VAL A 121 -5.92 21.93 0.01
CA VAL A 121 -5.57 20.78 0.86
C VAL A 121 -4.08 20.38 0.74
N ILE A 122 -3.45 20.64 -0.40
CA ILE A 122 -2.02 20.32 -0.60
C ILE A 122 -1.16 21.17 0.34
N GLY A 123 -0.24 20.51 1.03
CA GLY A 123 0.62 21.15 2.02
C GLY A 123 -0.02 21.28 3.42
N LYS A 124 -1.31 21.00 3.58
CA LYS A 124 -1.94 21.01 4.90
C LYS A 124 -1.35 19.89 5.77
N SER A 125 -1.08 20.25 7.02
CA SER A 125 -0.69 19.30 8.05
C SER A 125 -1.92 18.69 8.70
N VAL A 126 -1.92 17.37 8.83
CA VAL A 126 -2.98 16.60 9.48
C VAL A 126 -2.39 15.67 10.53
N SER A 127 -3.17 15.30 11.54
CA SER A 127 -2.78 14.26 12.48
C SER A 127 -3.47 12.95 12.17
N LEU A 128 -2.70 11.88 12.13
CA LEU A 128 -3.14 10.49 11.98
C LEU A 128 -2.87 9.75 13.29
N GLY A 129 -3.84 9.79 14.19
CA GLY A 129 -3.63 9.37 15.58
C GLY A 129 -2.55 10.25 16.25
N SER A 130 -1.45 9.63 16.71
CA SER A 130 -0.34 10.33 17.36
C SER A 130 0.74 10.88 16.41
N ARG A 131 0.59 10.70 15.08
CA ARG A 131 1.57 11.13 14.08
C ARG A 131 1.03 12.27 13.24
N THR A 132 1.93 13.16 12.84
CA THR A 132 1.63 14.23 11.89
C THR A 132 2.06 13.83 10.50
N ALA A 133 1.24 14.16 9.51
CA ALA A 133 1.54 13.96 8.10
C ALA A 133 1.15 15.20 7.29
N THR A 134 1.83 15.41 6.17
CA THR A 134 1.48 16.47 5.21
C THR A 134 0.69 15.87 4.05
N VAL A 135 -0.39 16.53 3.65
CA VAL A 135 -1.12 16.17 2.42
C VAL A 135 -0.27 16.53 1.22
N VAL A 136 0.19 15.52 0.48
CA VAL A 136 1.08 15.71 -0.67
C VAL A 136 0.37 15.58 -2.00
N GLY A 137 -0.78 14.93 -2.03
CA GLY A 137 -1.52 14.73 -3.28
C GLY A 137 -2.95 14.26 -3.11
N VAL A 138 -3.66 14.29 -4.23
CA VAL A 138 -4.99 13.71 -4.39
C VAL A 138 -4.93 12.72 -5.55
N LEU A 139 -5.44 11.53 -5.32
CA LEU A 139 -5.48 10.45 -6.31
C LEU A 139 -6.50 10.75 -7.41
N GLU A 140 -6.22 10.27 -8.63
CA GLU A 140 -7.18 10.29 -9.72
C GLU A 140 -8.50 9.55 -9.36
N PRO A 141 -9.61 9.80 -10.08
CA PRO A 141 -10.87 9.10 -9.86
C PRO A 141 -10.76 7.62 -10.20
N SER A 142 -10.21 6.86 -9.31
CA SER A 142 -10.07 5.40 -9.38
C SER A 142 -10.76 4.79 -8.18
N VAL A 143 -11.01 3.50 -8.24
CA VAL A 143 -11.45 2.76 -7.07
C VAL A 143 -10.19 2.40 -6.27
N PRO A 144 -9.93 3.04 -5.11
CA PRO A 144 -8.79 2.66 -4.29
C PRO A 144 -9.01 1.24 -3.76
N TYR A 145 -7.92 0.54 -3.52
CA TYR A 145 -7.97 -0.78 -2.92
C TYR A 145 -7.50 -0.69 -1.45
N PRO A 146 -8.29 -1.20 -0.51
CA PRO A 146 -9.70 -1.59 -0.59
C PRO A 146 -10.65 -0.43 -0.92
N ALA A 147 -11.85 -0.75 -1.41
CA ALA A 147 -12.81 0.24 -1.93
C ALA A 147 -13.30 1.28 -0.91
N ASP A 148 -13.20 1.03 0.38
CA ASP A 148 -13.56 1.95 1.47
C ASP A 148 -12.42 2.86 1.92
N THR A 149 -11.21 2.70 1.37
CA THR A 149 -10.06 3.55 1.68
C THR A 149 -10.35 5.02 1.39
N GLU A 150 -10.11 5.88 2.36
CA GLU A 150 -10.32 7.33 2.28
C GLU A 150 -9.02 8.09 2.08
N ILE A 151 -7.94 7.63 2.71
CA ILE A 151 -6.60 8.23 2.63
C ILE A 151 -5.54 7.13 2.49
N ILE A 152 -4.38 7.47 1.94
CA ILE A 152 -3.24 6.55 1.82
C ILE A 152 -1.99 7.26 2.36
N ALA A 153 -1.37 6.69 3.38
CA ALA A 153 -0.25 7.27 4.11
C ALA A 153 1.02 6.44 3.91
N ASN A 154 2.18 7.07 4.06
CA ASN A 154 3.44 6.36 4.14
C ASN A 154 3.64 5.68 5.51
N ILE A 155 4.59 4.75 5.58
CA ILE A 155 4.84 3.91 6.77
C ILE A 155 5.13 4.75 8.01
N VAL A 156 5.90 5.83 7.88
CA VAL A 156 6.31 6.66 9.02
C VAL A 156 5.16 7.47 9.64
N ALA A 157 4.06 7.64 8.92
CA ALA A 157 2.85 8.27 9.43
C ALA A 157 2.00 7.32 10.30
N SER A 158 2.36 6.02 10.39
CA SER A 158 1.62 5.01 11.15
C SER A 158 2.42 4.51 12.35
N PRO A 159 2.01 4.82 13.59
CA PRO A 159 2.66 4.28 14.79
C PRO A 159 2.68 2.75 14.81
N HIS A 160 1.63 2.12 14.31
CA HIS A 160 1.52 0.66 14.24
C HIS A 160 2.63 0.05 13.38
N HIS A 161 2.92 0.63 12.21
CA HIS A 161 3.93 0.14 11.28
C HIS A 161 5.37 0.36 11.76
N LEU A 162 5.58 1.25 12.73
CA LEU A 162 6.87 1.48 13.37
C LEU A 162 7.07 0.63 14.63
N GLY A 163 6.03 -0.06 15.09
CA GLY A 163 6.10 -0.93 16.26
C GLY A 163 6.94 -2.18 16.00
N ALA A 164 7.66 -2.66 17.02
CA ALA A 164 8.55 -3.82 16.91
C ALA A 164 7.82 -5.06 16.40
N THR A 165 6.60 -5.32 16.85
CA THR A 165 5.78 -6.45 16.38
C THR A 165 5.56 -6.43 14.86
N MET A 166 5.33 -5.23 14.29
CA MET A 166 5.17 -5.07 12.85
C MET A 166 6.50 -5.24 12.10
N VAL A 167 7.55 -4.57 12.60
CA VAL A 167 8.85 -4.51 11.91
C VAL A 167 9.58 -5.87 11.94
N THR A 168 9.52 -6.60 13.06
CA THR A 168 10.29 -7.83 13.26
C THR A 168 9.46 -9.11 13.36
N GLY A 169 8.14 -8.99 13.53
CA GLY A 169 7.24 -10.12 13.76
C GLY A 169 6.91 -10.88 12.48
N ARG A 170 7.48 -12.07 12.30
CA ARG A 170 7.19 -12.92 11.12
C ARG A 170 5.78 -13.52 11.11
N THR A 171 5.12 -13.54 12.25
CA THR A 171 3.73 -14.04 12.35
C THR A 171 2.68 -12.95 12.28
N HIS A 172 3.09 -11.68 12.32
CA HIS A 172 2.18 -10.53 12.21
C HIS A 172 1.90 -10.22 10.74
N ARG A 173 0.98 -10.99 10.18
CA ARG A 173 0.62 -10.94 8.75
C ARG A 173 -0.63 -10.10 8.54
N MET A 174 -0.47 -8.87 8.06
CA MET A 174 -1.59 -7.99 7.72
C MET A 174 -1.37 -7.19 6.43
N THR A 175 -0.21 -7.39 5.80
CA THR A 175 0.19 -6.60 4.63
C THR A 175 -0.08 -7.36 3.35
N GLU A 176 -0.79 -6.73 2.44
CA GLU A 176 -1.05 -7.23 1.10
C GLU A 176 0.10 -6.88 0.17
N LEU A 177 0.33 -7.71 -0.82
CA LEU A 177 1.47 -7.59 -1.72
C LEU A 177 1.01 -7.54 -3.18
N PHE A 178 1.52 -6.57 -3.92
CA PHE A 178 1.29 -6.40 -5.34
C PHE A 178 2.63 -6.38 -6.05
N GLY A 179 2.65 -6.82 -7.31
CA GLY A 179 3.86 -6.81 -8.12
C GLY A 179 3.56 -6.60 -9.58
N ARG A 180 4.55 -6.10 -10.32
CA ARG A 180 4.54 -6.05 -11.78
C ARG A 180 5.46 -7.12 -12.34
N LEU A 181 4.97 -7.90 -13.30
CA LEU A 181 5.81 -8.82 -14.06
C LEU A 181 6.92 -8.04 -14.77
N ALA A 182 8.14 -8.56 -14.69
CA ALA A 182 9.24 -8.03 -15.49
C ALA A 182 8.97 -8.27 -17.00
N PRO A 183 9.50 -7.41 -17.88
CA PRO A 183 9.30 -7.56 -19.31
C PRO A 183 9.70 -8.96 -19.82
N GLY A 184 8.81 -9.62 -20.56
CA GLY A 184 9.04 -10.94 -21.12
C GLY A 184 8.89 -12.11 -20.16
N VAL A 185 8.58 -11.87 -18.89
CA VAL A 185 8.34 -12.92 -17.89
C VAL A 185 6.90 -13.41 -17.98
N THR A 186 6.71 -14.72 -17.91
CA THR A 186 5.39 -15.34 -17.87
C THR A 186 4.88 -15.45 -16.44
N LEU A 187 3.56 -15.53 -16.26
CA LEU A 187 2.93 -15.74 -14.97
C LEU A 187 3.41 -17.04 -14.29
N ASP A 188 3.62 -18.11 -15.06
CA ASP A 188 4.07 -19.40 -14.53
C ASP A 188 5.52 -19.33 -14.05
N ALA A 189 6.39 -18.59 -14.72
CA ALA A 189 7.76 -18.35 -14.27
C ALA A 189 7.78 -17.56 -12.96
N ALA A 190 6.98 -16.49 -12.86
CA ALA A 190 6.87 -15.71 -11.63
C ALA A 190 6.30 -16.54 -10.47
N ARG A 191 5.26 -17.34 -10.73
CA ARG A 191 4.70 -18.26 -9.72
C ARG A 191 5.74 -19.24 -9.21
N SER A 192 6.50 -19.89 -10.12
CA SER A 192 7.52 -20.86 -9.74
C SER A 192 8.63 -20.26 -8.88
N GLU A 193 9.08 -19.04 -9.22
CA GLU A 193 10.07 -18.33 -8.43
C GLU A 193 9.53 -17.94 -7.05
N LEU A 194 8.32 -17.36 -6.99
CA LEU A 194 7.68 -16.98 -5.73
C LEU A 194 7.45 -18.17 -4.81
N ASP A 195 7.03 -19.33 -5.36
CA ASP A 195 6.86 -20.56 -4.60
C ASP A 195 8.20 -21.05 -4.04
N ALA A 196 9.29 -20.98 -4.83
CA ALA A 196 10.63 -21.38 -4.39
C ALA A 196 11.16 -20.44 -3.29
N ILE A 197 10.96 -19.14 -3.42
CA ILE A 197 11.32 -18.14 -2.41
C ILE A 197 10.55 -18.41 -1.11
N HIS A 198 9.24 -18.61 -1.21
CA HIS A 198 8.37 -18.87 -0.06
C HIS A 198 8.76 -20.14 0.68
N ALA A 199 9.08 -21.23 -0.05
CA ALA A 199 9.53 -22.48 0.56
C ALA A 199 10.83 -22.31 1.36
N GLY A 200 11.67 -21.35 1.01
CA GLY A 200 12.91 -21.04 1.73
C GLY A 200 12.77 -20.05 2.89
N MET A 201 11.55 -19.57 3.16
CA MET A 201 11.25 -18.65 4.28
C MET A 201 10.68 -19.38 5.51
N VAL A 202 10.28 -20.65 5.36
CA VAL A 202 9.62 -21.49 6.38
C VAL A 202 10.66 -22.24 7.19
#